data_1c5df56b17d2ba8ebb2721800214b9b5
#
_entry.id   1c5df56b17d2ba8ebb2721800214b9b5
#
_cell.length_a   1.000
_cell.length_b   1.000
_cell.length_c   1.000
_cell.angle_alpha   90.00
_cell.angle_beta   90.00
_cell.angle_gamma   90.00
#
_symmetry.space_group_name_H-M   'P 1'
#
loop_
_entity.id
_entity.type
_entity.pdbx_description
1 polymer ?
#
loop_
_entity_poly.entity_id
_entity_poly.type
_entity_poly.pdbx_seq_one_letter_code
_entity_poly.pdbx_strand_id
1 'polypeptide(L)'
;MLTYKYISKGKFGLVEKPKPTIQHERDAIVKVTLASVCSSDLHIKHGSVPRAVEGITVGHEMVGIVEEVGSAVTHVKPGDRVTVNVETFCGECFFCKKGFVNNCTDKNGGWALGCRIDGGQAEYVRVPFADRGLNKIPDIVTDRQALLVGDVLATGYWAAKISEITEDDTVLIIGAGPTGICTLLCVMMKNPKRIIVCEKDENRIKFVNEHYPNVLTVTPEKCLDFVRENSDHGGADVVLEVAGAENTFELAWQCARPNAIVTVVALYDKAQMLPLPDMYGKNLTFKTGGVDGCDCEETLKLIAEGKLDTEPLITHAYPLSQIDEAYELFENKRDGVIKIAVEC
;
A
#
# COMPACT_ATOMS: atom_id res chain seq x y z
N MET A 1 3.35 17.05 -21.37
CA MET A 1 4.03 16.16 -20.43
C MET A 1 3.76 14.71 -20.77
N LEU A 2 4.76 13.85 -20.59
CA LEU A 2 4.62 12.42 -20.74
C LEU A 2 3.81 11.85 -19.56
N THR A 3 2.92 10.88 -19.83
CA THR A 3 2.04 10.30 -18.82
C THR A 3 1.61 8.87 -19.22
N TYR A 4 1.41 8.00 -18.24
CA TYR A 4 0.90 6.65 -18.45
C TYR A 4 -0.60 6.60 -18.16
N LYS A 5 -1.37 6.27 -19.17
CA LYS A 5 -2.84 6.44 -19.21
C LYS A 5 -3.60 5.14 -19.20
N TYR A 6 -4.69 5.06 -18.45
CA TYR A 6 -5.71 4.02 -18.58
C TYR A 6 -6.56 4.28 -19.83
N ILE A 7 -6.31 3.53 -20.90
CA ILE A 7 -6.99 3.72 -22.20
C ILE A 7 -8.33 3.01 -22.20
N SER A 8 -8.33 1.75 -21.78
CA SER A 8 -9.51 0.88 -21.66
C SER A 8 -9.16 -0.36 -20.86
N LYS A 9 -10.14 -1.16 -20.49
CA LYS A 9 -9.91 -2.44 -19.82
C LYS A 9 -8.87 -3.27 -20.59
N GLY A 10 -7.84 -3.72 -19.87
CA GLY A 10 -6.70 -4.48 -20.39
C GLY A 10 -5.61 -3.64 -21.05
N LYS A 11 -5.79 -2.31 -21.15
CA LYS A 11 -4.85 -1.45 -21.89
C LYS A 11 -4.49 -0.17 -21.17
N PHE A 12 -3.22 -0.06 -20.78
CA PHE A 12 -2.55 1.19 -20.45
C PHE A 12 -1.64 1.61 -21.62
N GLY A 13 -1.16 2.83 -21.63
CA GLY A 13 -0.19 3.28 -22.64
C GLY A 13 0.34 4.69 -22.36
N LEU A 14 1.55 4.92 -22.84
CA LEU A 14 2.19 6.23 -22.81
C LEU A 14 1.50 7.19 -23.79
N VAL A 15 1.18 8.38 -23.31
CA VAL A 15 0.60 9.46 -24.10
C VAL A 15 1.13 10.80 -23.64
N GLU A 16 1.02 11.83 -24.49
CA GLU A 16 1.24 13.21 -24.09
C GLU A 16 -0.07 13.85 -23.64
N LYS A 17 -0.04 14.57 -22.51
CA LYS A 17 -1.14 15.40 -21.99
C LYS A 17 -0.62 16.81 -21.65
N PRO A 18 -1.48 17.82 -21.62
CA PRO A 18 -1.12 19.12 -21.04
C PRO A 18 -0.66 18.96 -19.59
N LYS A 19 0.29 19.80 -19.15
CA LYS A 19 0.67 19.92 -17.74
C LYS A 19 -0.58 20.31 -16.92
N PRO A 20 -0.85 19.67 -15.75
CA PRO A 20 -1.98 20.06 -14.92
C PRO A 20 -1.81 21.47 -14.36
N THR A 21 -2.94 22.10 -14.05
CA THR A 21 -3.02 23.43 -13.45
C THR A 21 -3.79 23.38 -12.14
N ILE A 22 -3.59 24.38 -11.27
CA ILE A 22 -4.40 24.57 -10.05
C ILE A 22 -5.87 24.74 -10.46
N GLN A 23 -6.74 23.91 -9.91
CA GLN A 23 -8.19 23.93 -10.14
C GLN A 23 -8.97 24.42 -8.91
N HIS A 24 -8.35 24.37 -7.74
CA HIS A 24 -8.92 24.82 -6.48
C HIS A 24 -7.84 25.45 -5.61
N GLU A 25 -8.19 26.41 -4.77
CA GLU A 25 -7.27 27.11 -3.88
C GLU A 25 -6.50 26.18 -2.90
N ARG A 26 -6.97 24.95 -2.67
CA ARG A 26 -6.34 23.92 -1.83
C ARG A 26 -5.53 22.90 -2.62
N ASP A 27 -5.32 23.06 -3.92
CA ASP A 27 -4.54 22.14 -4.75
C ASP A 27 -3.04 22.49 -4.71
N ALA A 28 -2.22 21.50 -5.02
CA ALA A 28 -0.83 21.71 -5.42
C ALA A 28 -0.53 20.98 -6.74
N ILE A 29 0.45 21.48 -7.48
CA ILE A 29 1.09 20.78 -8.59
C ILE A 29 2.43 20.26 -8.09
N VAL A 30 2.66 18.96 -8.24
CA VAL A 30 3.93 18.31 -7.90
C VAL A 30 4.60 17.87 -9.19
N LYS A 31 5.87 18.26 -9.37
CA LYS A 31 6.78 17.66 -10.35
C LYS A 31 7.22 16.31 -9.77
N VAL A 32 6.77 15.22 -10.37
CA VAL A 32 7.11 13.88 -9.92
C VAL A 32 8.57 13.58 -10.21
N THR A 33 9.31 13.08 -9.24
CA THR A 33 10.69 12.61 -9.41
C THR A 33 10.76 11.10 -9.51
N LEU A 34 9.96 10.39 -8.65
CA LEU A 34 9.79 8.95 -8.71
C LEU A 34 8.31 8.61 -8.55
N ALA A 35 7.84 7.70 -9.36
CA ALA A 35 6.58 6.97 -9.17
C ALA A 35 6.86 5.48 -8.94
N SER A 36 5.84 4.68 -8.65
CA SER A 36 5.99 3.24 -8.51
C SER A 36 4.87 2.49 -9.23
N VAL A 37 5.10 1.21 -9.55
CA VAL A 37 4.10 0.28 -10.03
C VAL A 37 3.50 -0.48 -8.86
N CYS A 38 2.17 -0.51 -8.77
CA CYS A 38 1.42 -1.18 -7.71
C CYS A 38 0.48 -2.28 -8.26
N SER A 39 0.19 -3.29 -7.44
CA SER A 39 -0.80 -4.30 -7.78
C SER A 39 -2.20 -3.71 -7.98
N SER A 40 -2.52 -2.62 -7.28
CA SER A 40 -3.80 -1.92 -7.47
C SER A 40 -3.95 -1.31 -8.87
N ASP A 41 -2.83 -0.92 -9.51
CA ASP A 41 -2.85 -0.48 -10.91
C ASP A 41 -3.20 -1.65 -11.85
N LEU A 42 -2.71 -2.87 -11.57
CA LEU A 42 -3.08 -4.07 -12.31
C LEU A 42 -4.57 -4.42 -12.12
N HIS A 43 -5.12 -4.25 -10.91
CA HIS A 43 -6.56 -4.40 -10.68
C HIS A 43 -7.37 -3.40 -11.52
N ILE A 44 -6.91 -2.14 -11.65
CA ILE A 44 -7.51 -1.16 -12.57
C ILE A 44 -7.40 -1.65 -14.02
N LYS A 45 -6.19 -2.05 -14.46
CA LYS A 45 -5.94 -2.56 -15.81
C LYS A 45 -6.88 -3.70 -16.17
N HIS A 46 -7.10 -4.65 -15.26
CA HIS A 46 -7.95 -5.82 -15.48
C HIS A 46 -9.45 -5.55 -15.26
N GLY A 47 -9.83 -4.35 -14.81
CA GLY A 47 -11.22 -3.95 -14.61
C GLY A 47 -11.85 -4.47 -13.32
N SER A 48 -11.04 -4.84 -12.32
CA SER A 48 -11.50 -5.29 -11.00
C SER A 48 -11.82 -4.12 -10.05
N VAL A 49 -11.56 -2.87 -10.47
CA VAL A 49 -11.88 -1.65 -9.71
C VAL A 49 -13.01 -0.89 -10.42
N PRO A 50 -14.29 -1.11 -10.07
CA PRO A 50 -15.43 -0.56 -10.81
C PRO A 50 -15.49 0.99 -10.82
N ARG A 51 -14.84 1.65 -9.85
CA ARG A 51 -14.78 3.11 -9.73
C ARG A 51 -13.67 3.74 -10.57
N ALA A 52 -12.77 2.96 -11.16
CA ALA A 52 -11.71 3.49 -12.01
C ALA A 52 -12.27 4.10 -13.30
N VAL A 53 -11.72 5.25 -13.69
CA VAL A 53 -12.21 6.03 -14.83
C VAL A 53 -11.23 5.90 -15.99
N GLU A 54 -11.75 5.49 -17.16
CA GLU A 54 -10.97 5.50 -18.40
C GLU A 54 -10.52 6.91 -18.78
N GLY A 55 -9.33 7.05 -19.32
CA GLY A 55 -8.77 8.33 -19.75
C GLY A 55 -7.88 9.03 -18.72
N ILE A 56 -7.86 8.60 -17.46
CA ILE A 56 -6.99 9.16 -16.44
C ILE A 56 -5.53 8.69 -16.59
N THR A 57 -4.62 9.46 -16.04
CA THR A 57 -3.24 9.02 -15.73
C THR A 57 -3.29 8.08 -14.54
N VAL A 58 -2.65 6.92 -14.62
CA VAL A 58 -2.59 5.95 -13.52
C VAL A 58 -1.45 6.27 -12.53
N GLY A 59 -1.31 5.44 -11.49
CA GLY A 59 -0.28 5.58 -10.46
C GLY A 59 -0.73 6.43 -9.27
N HIS A 60 -0.53 5.88 -8.08
CA HIS A 60 -0.96 6.47 -6.80
C HIS A 60 0.17 6.45 -5.75
N GLU A 61 1.35 5.97 -6.10
CA GLU A 61 2.56 6.01 -5.28
C GLU A 61 3.59 6.89 -5.97
N MET A 62 3.98 7.99 -5.34
CA MET A 62 4.94 8.93 -5.91
C MET A 62 5.56 9.85 -4.87
N VAL A 63 6.73 10.34 -5.21
CA VAL A 63 7.41 11.45 -4.54
C VAL A 63 7.78 12.51 -5.58
N GLY A 64 7.99 13.73 -5.15
CA GLY A 64 8.37 14.81 -6.06
C GLY A 64 8.65 16.12 -5.35
N ILE A 65 8.71 17.17 -6.16
CA ILE A 65 8.97 18.54 -5.72
C ILE A 65 7.72 19.38 -6.00
N VAL A 66 7.25 20.08 -4.99
CA VAL A 66 6.13 21.02 -5.15
C VAL A 66 6.53 22.11 -6.15
N GLU A 67 5.79 22.24 -7.23
CA GLU A 67 6.01 23.21 -8.30
C GLU A 67 5.17 24.48 -8.09
N GLU A 68 3.88 24.29 -7.73
CA GLU A 68 2.92 25.36 -7.56
C GLU A 68 1.90 24.99 -6.49
N VAL A 69 1.39 25.98 -5.76
CA VAL A 69 0.36 25.78 -4.73
C VAL A 69 -0.79 26.77 -4.91
N GLY A 70 -2.00 26.33 -4.59
CA GLY A 70 -3.17 27.20 -4.50
C GLY A 70 -3.09 28.15 -3.31
N SER A 71 -3.88 29.22 -3.34
CA SER A 71 -3.82 30.33 -2.38
C SER A 71 -4.16 29.97 -0.94
N ALA A 72 -4.84 28.85 -0.71
CA ALA A 72 -5.21 28.36 0.62
C ALA A 72 -4.28 27.27 1.18
N VAL A 73 -3.24 26.89 0.42
CA VAL A 73 -2.24 25.88 0.86
C VAL A 73 -1.24 26.55 1.80
N THR A 74 -1.02 25.97 2.96
CA THR A 74 -0.17 26.51 4.04
C THR A 74 0.93 25.57 4.50
N HIS A 75 0.74 24.26 4.36
CA HIS A 75 1.65 23.23 4.88
C HIS A 75 2.90 23.06 4.01
N VAL A 76 2.77 23.22 2.68
CA VAL A 76 3.86 23.06 1.71
C VAL A 76 4.01 24.31 0.85
N LYS A 77 5.20 24.48 0.24
CA LYS A 77 5.50 25.60 -0.68
C LYS A 77 6.30 25.07 -1.88
N PRO A 78 6.36 25.82 -2.98
CA PRO A 78 7.24 25.51 -4.12
C PRO A 78 8.68 25.25 -3.67
N GLY A 79 9.26 24.15 -4.18
CA GLY A 79 10.60 23.66 -3.83
C GLY A 79 10.63 22.64 -2.70
N ASP A 80 9.56 22.43 -1.93
CA ASP A 80 9.50 21.39 -0.91
C ASP A 80 9.50 20.00 -1.57
N ARG A 81 10.33 19.07 -1.06
CA ARG A 81 10.28 17.64 -1.40
C ARG A 81 9.14 16.97 -0.63
N VAL A 82 8.31 16.21 -1.34
CA VAL A 82 7.09 15.62 -0.74
C VAL A 82 6.85 14.19 -1.20
N THR A 83 6.30 13.37 -0.32
CA THR A 83 5.56 12.16 -0.69
C THR A 83 4.08 12.48 -0.77
N VAL A 84 3.40 11.84 -1.71
CA VAL A 84 1.97 12.03 -1.95
C VAL A 84 1.20 10.89 -1.30
N ASN A 85 0.21 11.24 -0.49
CA ASN A 85 -0.69 10.27 0.12
C ASN A 85 -1.62 9.67 -0.95
N VAL A 86 -1.76 8.35 -0.99
CA VAL A 86 -2.69 7.65 -1.88
C VAL A 86 -4.13 8.14 -1.71
N GLU A 87 -4.47 8.52 -0.51
CA GLU A 87 -5.76 9.08 -0.17
C GLU A 87 -5.68 10.57 0.05
N THR A 88 -6.33 11.30 -0.85
CA THR A 88 -6.59 12.73 -0.66
C THR A 88 -7.90 12.89 0.11
N PHE A 89 -8.02 13.90 0.98
CA PHE A 89 -9.24 14.06 1.79
C PHE A 89 -9.51 15.50 2.22
N CYS A 90 -10.78 15.86 2.32
CA CYS A 90 -11.19 17.23 2.59
C CYS A 90 -10.89 17.72 4.01
N GLY A 91 -10.79 16.80 5.00
CA GLY A 91 -10.60 17.12 6.42
C GLY A 91 -11.86 17.64 7.16
N GLU A 92 -12.99 17.83 6.47
CA GLU A 92 -14.17 18.54 6.99
C GLU A 92 -15.41 17.65 7.11
N CYS A 93 -15.55 16.61 6.28
CA CYS A 93 -16.70 15.71 6.31
C CYS A 93 -16.72 14.83 7.57
N PHE A 94 -17.86 14.19 7.80
CA PHE A 94 -18.03 13.31 8.97
C PHE A 94 -16.91 12.27 9.09
N PHE A 95 -16.59 11.58 7.98
CA PHE A 95 -15.58 10.52 7.98
C PHE A 95 -14.17 11.06 8.26
N CYS A 96 -13.78 12.16 7.60
CA CYS A 96 -12.47 12.79 7.84
C CYS A 96 -12.29 13.23 9.29
N LYS A 97 -13.32 13.82 9.92
CA LYS A 97 -13.28 14.22 11.33
C LYS A 97 -13.16 13.05 12.31
N LYS A 98 -13.47 11.83 11.87
CA LYS A 98 -13.34 10.59 12.64
C LYS A 98 -12.03 9.82 12.32
N GLY A 99 -11.22 10.31 11.39
CA GLY A 99 -10.01 9.62 10.94
C GLY A 99 -10.24 8.56 9.85
N PHE A 100 -11.48 8.41 9.35
CA PHE A 100 -11.82 7.45 8.29
C PHE A 100 -11.69 8.10 6.92
N VAL A 101 -10.48 8.53 6.56
CA VAL A 101 -10.23 9.38 5.39
C VAL A 101 -10.44 8.68 4.06
N ASN A 102 -10.27 7.35 4.01
CA ASN A 102 -10.63 6.54 2.85
C ASN A 102 -12.10 6.71 2.43
N ASN A 103 -12.97 7.00 3.38
CA ASN A 103 -14.40 7.22 3.18
C ASN A 103 -14.76 8.70 3.00
N CYS A 104 -13.81 9.57 2.68
CA CYS A 104 -14.08 10.98 2.41
C CYS A 104 -15.18 11.15 1.35
N THR A 105 -16.18 11.98 1.65
CA THR A 105 -17.35 12.17 0.78
C THR A 105 -17.13 13.18 -0.36
N ASP A 106 -15.97 13.86 -0.39
CA ASP A 106 -15.64 14.74 -1.52
C ASP A 106 -15.32 13.89 -2.76
N LYS A 107 -15.65 14.43 -3.95
CA LYS A 107 -15.40 13.75 -5.24
C LYS A 107 -13.92 13.45 -5.50
N ASN A 108 -13.02 14.24 -4.91
CA ASN A 108 -11.58 14.06 -4.98
C ASN A 108 -11.02 13.35 -3.73
N GLY A 109 -11.87 12.83 -2.83
CA GLY A 109 -11.47 12.23 -1.57
C GLY A 109 -11.32 10.70 -1.63
N GLY A 110 -10.63 10.12 -0.65
CA GLY A 110 -10.27 8.71 -0.62
C GLY A 110 -9.26 8.36 -1.72
N TRP A 111 -9.18 7.12 -2.13
CA TRP A 111 -8.34 6.72 -3.27
C TRP A 111 -8.88 7.32 -4.58
N ALA A 112 -8.48 8.56 -4.87
CA ALA A 112 -8.86 9.31 -6.06
C ALA A 112 -7.74 9.35 -7.10
N LEU A 113 -6.50 9.65 -6.68
CA LEU A 113 -5.32 9.72 -7.55
C LEU A 113 -5.07 8.38 -8.24
N GLY A 114 -4.86 8.40 -9.55
CA GLY A 114 -4.61 7.20 -10.34
C GLY A 114 -5.79 6.23 -10.48
N CYS A 115 -6.97 6.60 -9.93
CA CYS A 115 -8.18 5.80 -9.99
C CYS A 115 -9.37 6.57 -10.59
N ARG A 116 -9.69 7.74 -10.06
CA ARG A 116 -10.82 8.58 -10.50
C ARG A 116 -10.38 9.93 -11.07
N ILE A 117 -9.20 10.38 -10.71
CA ILE A 117 -8.52 11.56 -11.23
C ILE A 117 -7.10 11.19 -11.63
N ASP A 118 -6.44 12.04 -12.43
CA ASP A 118 -5.08 11.81 -12.87
C ASP A 118 -4.12 11.56 -11.69
N GLY A 119 -3.30 10.51 -11.82
CA GLY A 119 -2.30 10.07 -10.86
C GLY A 119 -0.86 10.48 -11.23
N GLY A 120 0.12 9.81 -10.63
CA GLY A 120 1.51 10.22 -10.62
C GLY A 120 2.46 9.43 -11.52
N GLN A 121 2.00 8.49 -12.33
CA GLN A 121 2.86 7.92 -13.38
C GLN A 121 2.93 8.90 -14.57
N ALA A 122 3.52 10.07 -14.30
CA ALA A 122 3.63 11.21 -15.18
C ALA A 122 4.71 12.17 -14.67
N GLU A 123 5.15 13.12 -15.52
CA GLU A 123 6.08 14.17 -15.11
C GLU A 123 5.50 15.15 -14.06
N TYR A 124 4.17 15.33 -14.05
CA TYR A 124 3.46 16.24 -13.10
C TYR A 124 2.12 15.67 -12.70
N VAL A 125 1.74 15.91 -11.45
CA VAL A 125 0.44 15.55 -10.90
C VAL A 125 -0.19 16.72 -10.15
N ARG A 126 -1.51 16.88 -10.26
CA ARG A 126 -2.30 17.78 -9.41
C ARG A 126 -2.79 17.01 -8.19
N VAL A 127 -2.42 17.47 -7.01
CA VAL A 127 -2.84 16.88 -5.73
C VAL A 127 -3.89 17.77 -5.08
N PRO A 128 -5.15 17.34 -4.98
CA PRO A 128 -6.19 18.07 -4.27
C PRO A 128 -5.95 17.99 -2.74
N PHE A 129 -6.45 19.00 -2.01
CA PHE A 129 -6.29 19.08 -0.55
C PHE A 129 -4.82 18.96 -0.11
N ALA A 130 -3.94 19.74 -0.74
CA ALA A 130 -2.49 19.62 -0.61
C ALA A 130 -1.98 19.60 0.84
N ASP A 131 -2.59 20.37 1.75
CA ASP A 131 -2.23 20.35 3.18
C ASP A 131 -2.53 19.01 3.89
N ARG A 132 -3.23 18.10 3.21
CA ARG A 132 -3.57 16.74 3.70
C ARG A 132 -2.96 15.64 2.84
N GLY A 133 -2.82 15.92 1.53
CA GLY A 133 -2.32 14.95 0.55
C GLY A 133 -0.81 14.94 0.40
N LEU A 134 -0.08 15.93 0.93
CA LEU A 134 1.37 16.07 0.81
C LEU A 134 2.06 16.03 2.16
N ASN A 135 3.12 15.24 2.26
CA ASN A 135 3.94 15.15 3.47
C ASN A 135 5.38 15.47 3.11
N LYS A 136 6.00 16.42 3.83
CA LYS A 136 7.39 16.83 3.58
C LYS A 136 8.35 15.71 3.89
N ILE A 137 9.25 15.43 2.96
CA ILE A 137 10.31 14.44 3.15
C ILE A 137 11.45 15.11 3.93
N PRO A 138 11.85 14.59 5.09
CA PRO A 138 13.02 15.07 5.83
C PRO A 138 14.30 15.01 4.97
N ASP A 139 15.21 15.96 5.12
CA ASP A 139 16.43 16.05 4.29
C ASP A 139 17.29 14.78 4.35
N ILE A 140 17.29 14.08 5.48
CA ILE A 140 18.03 12.83 5.69
C ILE A 140 17.41 11.63 4.96
N VAL A 141 16.13 11.72 4.55
CA VAL A 141 15.39 10.65 3.88
C VAL A 141 15.51 10.81 2.37
N THR A 142 15.90 9.75 1.68
CA THR A 142 15.98 9.75 0.21
C THR A 142 14.59 9.65 -0.43
N ASP A 143 14.48 10.05 -1.71
CA ASP A 143 13.23 9.86 -2.47
C ASP A 143 12.85 8.38 -2.59
N ARG A 144 13.84 7.47 -2.70
CA ARG A 144 13.60 6.02 -2.72
C ARG A 144 13.02 5.51 -1.41
N GLN A 145 13.54 5.94 -0.27
CA GLN A 145 12.99 5.58 1.04
C GLN A 145 11.58 6.14 1.25
N ALA A 146 11.29 7.33 0.72
CA ALA A 146 9.99 7.97 0.86
C ALA A 146 8.93 7.45 -0.15
N LEU A 147 9.35 6.80 -1.25
CA LEU A 147 8.46 6.43 -2.37
C LEU A 147 7.25 5.59 -1.94
N LEU A 148 7.45 4.69 -1.00
CA LEU A 148 6.42 3.73 -0.57
C LEU A 148 5.57 4.23 0.60
N VAL A 149 5.91 5.41 1.17
CA VAL A 149 5.24 5.96 2.36
C VAL A 149 3.77 6.27 2.11
N GLY A 150 3.45 6.82 0.95
CA GLY A 150 2.09 7.29 0.64
C GLY A 150 1.04 6.19 0.48
N ASP A 151 1.44 4.94 0.22
CA ASP A 151 0.51 3.84 -0.01
C ASP A 151 0.90 2.55 0.74
N VAL A 152 1.82 1.74 0.20
CA VAL A 152 2.03 0.38 0.74
C VAL A 152 2.60 0.39 2.16
N LEU A 153 3.44 1.36 2.53
CA LEU A 153 3.90 1.50 3.90
C LEU A 153 2.78 2.04 4.81
N ALA A 154 2.03 3.06 4.36
CA ALA A 154 0.85 3.53 5.10
C ALA A 154 -0.16 2.40 5.32
N THR A 155 -0.39 1.56 4.30
CA THR A 155 -1.27 0.38 4.38
C THR A 155 -0.76 -0.62 5.42
N GLY A 156 0.52 -0.96 5.40
CA GLY A 156 1.13 -1.85 6.39
C GLY A 156 1.07 -1.30 7.80
N TYR A 157 1.32 -0.01 7.97
CA TYR A 157 1.27 0.68 9.26
C TYR A 157 -0.16 0.69 9.83
N TRP A 158 -1.15 1.06 9.01
CA TRP A 158 -2.56 1.02 9.35
C TRP A 158 -3.01 -0.41 9.72
N ALA A 159 -2.65 -1.42 8.92
CA ALA A 159 -2.98 -2.80 9.18
C ALA A 159 -2.43 -3.29 10.54
N ALA A 160 -1.17 -3.01 10.84
CA ALA A 160 -0.56 -3.35 12.13
C ALA A 160 -1.23 -2.59 13.30
N LYS A 161 -1.61 -1.31 13.08
CA LYS A 161 -2.27 -0.46 14.08
C LYS A 161 -3.64 -0.98 14.46
N ILE A 162 -4.49 -1.32 13.48
CA ILE A 162 -5.85 -1.81 13.73
C ILE A 162 -5.89 -3.25 14.24
N SER A 163 -4.82 -4.02 14.06
CA SER A 163 -4.73 -5.43 14.47
C SER A 163 -4.45 -5.61 15.96
N GLU A 164 -4.24 -4.53 16.73
CA GLU A 164 -4.11 -4.55 18.19
C GLU A 164 -3.01 -5.50 18.71
N ILE A 165 -1.92 -5.63 17.94
CA ILE A 165 -0.82 -6.56 18.20
C ILE A 165 -0.12 -6.23 19.53
N THR A 166 0.12 -7.25 20.36
CA THR A 166 0.86 -7.18 21.62
C THR A 166 2.15 -7.99 21.57
N GLU A 167 3.01 -7.84 22.59
CA GLU A 167 4.30 -8.55 22.70
C GLU A 167 4.15 -10.06 22.95
N ASP A 168 2.99 -10.52 23.41
CA ASP A 168 2.72 -11.94 23.66
C ASP A 168 2.21 -12.68 22.42
N ASP A 169 1.86 -11.97 21.35
CA ASP A 169 1.16 -12.53 20.21
C ASP A 169 2.08 -13.34 19.27
N THR A 170 1.51 -14.39 18.72
CA THR A 170 1.97 -15.00 17.46
C THR A 170 1.20 -14.38 16.31
N VAL A 171 1.91 -13.68 15.42
CA VAL A 171 1.34 -13.00 14.26
C VAL A 171 1.62 -13.77 12.99
N LEU A 172 0.58 -14.09 12.21
CA LEU A 172 0.69 -14.64 10.87
C LEU A 172 0.43 -13.55 9.83
N ILE A 173 1.34 -13.40 8.87
CA ILE A 173 1.16 -12.56 7.69
C ILE A 173 1.05 -13.47 6.47
N ILE A 174 -0.05 -13.39 5.73
CA ILE A 174 -0.26 -14.18 4.51
C ILE A 174 0.02 -13.29 3.30
N GLY A 175 1.13 -13.58 2.62
CA GLY A 175 1.68 -12.84 1.49
C GLY A 175 2.91 -12.01 1.85
N ALA A 176 3.99 -12.19 1.07
CA ALA A 176 5.21 -11.39 1.14
C ALA A 176 5.42 -10.55 -0.13
N GLY A 177 4.32 -10.04 -0.71
CA GLY A 177 4.38 -8.99 -1.71
C GLY A 177 4.79 -7.65 -1.08
N PRO A 178 4.87 -6.56 -1.85
CA PRO A 178 5.27 -5.25 -1.33
C PRO A 178 4.49 -4.82 -0.09
N THR A 179 3.16 -4.92 -0.13
CA THR A 179 2.30 -4.60 1.02
C THR A 179 2.56 -5.55 2.20
N GLY A 180 2.79 -6.85 1.93
CA GLY A 180 3.09 -7.83 2.98
C GLY A 180 4.41 -7.55 3.69
N ILE A 181 5.46 -7.14 2.96
CA ILE A 181 6.75 -6.79 3.56
C ILE A 181 6.63 -5.46 4.32
N CYS A 182 5.93 -4.45 3.79
CA CYS A 182 5.65 -3.23 4.55
C CYS A 182 4.84 -3.52 5.82
N THR A 183 3.87 -4.45 5.75
CA THR A 183 3.14 -4.92 6.93
C THR A 183 4.06 -5.61 7.93
N LEU A 184 4.97 -6.47 7.45
CA LEU A 184 5.98 -7.13 8.29
C LEU A 184 6.86 -6.11 9.04
N LEU A 185 7.38 -5.09 8.35
CA LEU A 185 8.15 -4.02 8.98
C LEU A 185 7.38 -3.34 10.12
N CYS A 186 6.11 -3.04 9.90
CA CYS A 186 5.26 -2.39 10.89
C CYS A 186 4.87 -3.33 12.05
N VAL A 187 4.67 -4.63 11.77
CA VAL A 187 4.44 -5.67 12.79
C VAL A 187 5.66 -5.85 13.67
N MET A 188 6.87 -5.88 13.08
CA MET A 188 8.12 -5.99 13.84
C MET A 188 8.28 -4.87 14.87
N MET A 189 7.81 -3.65 14.58
CA MET A 189 7.83 -2.53 15.53
C MET A 189 6.93 -2.74 16.76
N LYS A 190 5.95 -3.66 16.69
CA LYS A 190 5.10 -4.04 17.83
C LYS A 190 5.78 -5.08 18.72
N ASN A 191 6.93 -5.61 18.27
CA ASN A 191 7.73 -6.60 18.99
C ASN A 191 6.93 -7.83 19.46
N PRO A 192 6.10 -8.46 18.60
CA PRO A 192 5.34 -9.65 19.00
C PRO A 192 6.28 -10.82 19.32
N LYS A 193 5.79 -11.77 20.11
CA LYS A 193 6.52 -12.96 20.52
C LYS A 193 7.05 -13.77 19.32
N ARG A 194 6.25 -13.85 18.24
CA ARG A 194 6.58 -14.61 17.04
C ARG A 194 5.91 -14.01 15.80
N ILE A 195 6.65 -13.98 14.69
CA ILE A 195 6.12 -13.60 13.39
C ILE A 195 6.31 -14.77 12.42
N ILE A 196 5.24 -15.14 11.73
CA ILE A 196 5.22 -16.16 10.68
C ILE A 196 4.76 -15.48 9.39
N VAL A 197 5.48 -15.68 8.29
CA VAL A 197 5.12 -15.21 6.97
C VAL A 197 4.81 -16.41 6.07
N CYS A 198 3.58 -16.46 5.56
CA CYS A 198 3.14 -17.46 4.60
C CYS A 198 3.27 -16.90 3.18
N GLU A 199 4.11 -17.50 2.35
CA GLU A 199 4.34 -17.07 0.95
C GLU A 199 4.61 -18.31 0.08
N LYS A 200 4.20 -18.25 -1.20
CA LYS A 200 4.42 -19.33 -2.18
C LYS A 200 5.59 -19.08 -3.13
N ASP A 201 5.98 -17.82 -3.32
CA ASP A 201 7.06 -17.42 -4.21
C ASP A 201 8.41 -17.60 -3.51
N GLU A 202 9.26 -18.46 -4.08
CA GLU A 202 10.57 -18.80 -3.49
C GLU A 202 11.51 -17.59 -3.39
N ASN A 203 11.46 -16.64 -4.34
CA ASN A 203 12.31 -15.44 -4.30
C ASN A 203 11.89 -14.53 -3.15
N ARG A 204 10.59 -14.40 -2.89
CA ARG A 204 10.06 -13.62 -1.77
C ARG A 204 10.33 -14.27 -0.42
N ILE A 205 10.20 -15.60 -0.34
CA ILE A 205 10.62 -16.36 0.86
C ILE A 205 12.11 -16.13 1.13
N LYS A 206 12.93 -16.24 0.09
CA LYS A 206 14.38 -15.98 0.19
C LYS A 206 14.65 -14.54 0.67
N PHE A 207 13.98 -13.56 0.09
CA PHE A 207 14.10 -12.15 0.51
C PHE A 207 13.78 -11.97 2.00
N VAL A 208 12.67 -12.55 2.48
CA VAL A 208 12.28 -12.47 3.90
C VAL A 208 13.35 -13.12 4.79
N ASN A 209 13.83 -14.30 4.43
CA ASN A 209 14.85 -15.02 5.23
C ASN A 209 16.18 -14.29 5.28
N GLU A 210 16.60 -13.63 4.20
CA GLU A 210 17.86 -12.89 4.12
C GLU A 210 17.81 -11.56 4.89
N HIS A 211 16.68 -10.84 4.83
CA HIS A 211 16.57 -9.52 5.45
C HIS A 211 16.00 -9.57 6.88
N TYR A 212 15.20 -10.58 7.21
CA TYR A 212 14.48 -10.69 8.49
C TYR A 212 14.69 -12.11 9.12
N PRO A 213 15.90 -12.45 9.54
CA PRO A 213 16.27 -13.83 9.96
C PRO A 213 15.51 -14.35 11.20
N ASN A 214 14.86 -13.47 11.96
CA ASN A 214 14.04 -13.86 13.12
C ASN A 214 12.58 -14.14 12.76
N VAL A 215 12.21 -14.00 11.50
CA VAL A 215 10.85 -14.26 10.98
C VAL A 215 10.81 -15.69 10.44
N LEU A 216 9.79 -16.43 10.84
CA LEU A 216 9.57 -17.78 10.32
C LEU A 216 8.83 -17.71 8.99
N THR A 217 9.26 -18.49 8.00
CA THR A 217 8.59 -18.56 6.70
C THR A 217 7.98 -19.94 6.46
N VAL A 218 6.85 -20.01 5.78
CA VAL A 218 6.14 -21.25 5.47
C VAL A 218 5.39 -21.12 4.13
N THR A 219 5.24 -22.23 3.40
CA THR A 219 4.39 -22.24 2.20
C THR A 219 2.92 -22.47 2.55
N PRO A 220 1.96 -22.07 1.69
CA PRO A 220 0.52 -22.20 1.97
C PRO A 220 0.07 -23.61 2.33
N GLU A 221 0.64 -24.63 1.67
CA GLU A 221 0.26 -26.04 1.87
C GLU A 221 0.58 -26.56 3.25
N LYS A 222 1.59 -25.98 3.90
CA LYS A 222 2.05 -26.35 5.25
C LYS A 222 1.61 -25.36 6.32
N CYS A 223 1.01 -24.24 5.94
CA CYS A 223 0.80 -23.09 6.81
C CYS A 223 -0.03 -23.44 8.05
N LEU A 224 -1.14 -24.12 7.88
CA LEU A 224 -2.06 -24.46 8.98
C LEU A 224 -1.38 -25.28 10.08
N ASP A 225 -0.72 -26.37 9.71
CA ASP A 225 -0.05 -27.24 10.69
C ASP A 225 1.17 -26.52 11.29
N PHE A 226 1.94 -25.80 10.47
CA PHE A 226 3.10 -25.05 10.93
C PHE A 226 2.70 -23.97 11.96
N VAL A 227 1.62 -23.23 11.72
CA VAL A 227 1.12 -22.21 12.67
C VAL A 227 0.67 -22.87 13.98
N ARG A 228 -0.01 -24.01 13.92
CA ARG A 228 -0.45 -24.74 15.11
C ARG A 228 0.72 -25.21 15.97
N GLU A 229 1.79 -25.71 15.33
CA GLU A 229 2.99 -26.19 16.00
C GLU A 229 3.85 -25.05 16.58
N ASN A 230 3.81 -23.88 15.92
CA ASN A 230 4.62 -22.70 16.27
C ASN A 230 3.81 -21.59 16.94
N SER A 231 2.69 -21.90 17.57
CA SER A 231 1.88 -20.98 18.38
C SER A 231 1.55 -21.58 19.74
N ASP A 232 1.28 -20.73 20.72
CA ASP A 232 1.04 -21.20 22.10
C ASP A 232 -0.40 -21.75 22.29
N HIS A 233 -1.33 -21.38 21.41
CA HIS A 233 -2.75 -21.65 21.57
C HIS A 233 -3.38 -22.37 20.36
N GLY A 234 -2.58 -23.10 19.58
CA GLY A 234 -3.03 -23.89 18.44
C GLY A 234 -3.49 -23.08 17.23
N GLY A 235 -3.03 -21.84 17.11
CA GLY A 235 -3.29 -20.92 16.02
C GLY A 235 -2.73 -19.53 16.31
N ALA A 236 -2.65 -18.66 15.32
CA ALA A 236 -2.15 -17.30 15.46
C ALA A 236 -3.15 -16.42 16.25
N ASP A 237 -2.60 -15.54 17.09
CA ASP A 237 -3.38 -14.53 17.83
C ASP A 237 -3.89 -13.44 16.91
N VAL A 238 -3.07 -13.06 15.93
CA VAL A 238 -3.39 -12.08 14.89
C VAL A 238 -3.02 -12.65 13.52
N VAL A 239 -3.93 -12.54 12.57
CA VAL A 239 -3.68 -12.90 11.17
C VAL A 239 -3.90 -11.68 10.28
N LEU A 240 -2.89 -11.34 9.48
CA LEU A 240 -2.95 -10.27 8.48
C LEU A 240 -2.96 -10.90 7.08
N GLU A 241 -4.09 -10.81 6.39
CA GLU A 241 -4.24 -11.30 5.03
C GLU A 241 -3.95 -10.16 4.06
N VAL A 242 -2.82 -10.26 3.34
CA VAL A 242 -2.31 -9.20 2.44
C VAL A 242 -2.00 -9.74 1.03
N ALA A 243 -2.45 -10.96 0.70
CA ALA A 243 -2.19 -11.60 -0.59
C ALA A 243 -3.34 -11.48 -1.59
N GLY A 244 -4.59 -11.57 -1.13
CA GLY A 244 -5.79 -11.47 -1.98
C GLY A 244 -5.96 -12.61 -2.98
N ALA A 245 -5.34 -13.78 -2.75
CA ALA A 245 -5.44 -14.93 -3.64
C ALA A 245 -6.66 -15.81 -3.29
N GLU A 246 -7.00 -16.76 -4.16
CA GLU A 246 -8.27 -17.50 -4.13
C GLU A 246 -8.61 -18.14 -2.78
N ASN A 247 -7.63 -18.71 -2.06
CA ASN A 247 -7.88 -19.43 -0.80
C ASN A 247 -7.24 -18.76 0.42
N THR A 248 -6.72 -17.54 0.28
CA THR A 248 -5.96 -16.91 1.38
C THR A 248 -6.85 -16.40 2.50
N PHE A 249 -8.09 -16.01 2.21
CA PHE A 249 -9.08 -15.67 3.23
C PHE A 249 -9.46 -16.89 4.07
N GLU A 250 -9.70 -18.04 3.41
CA GLU A 250 -10.00 -19.29 4.12
C GLU A 250 -8.82 -19.71 5.01
N LEU A 251 -7.60 -19.70 4.47
CA LEU A 251 -6.39 -19.99 5.23
C LEU A 251 -6.24 -19.05 6.43
N ALA A 252 -6.57 -17.77 6.27
CA ALA A 252 -6.44 -16.78 7.35
C ALA A 252 -7.30 -17.14 8.56
N TRP A 253 -8.60 -17.41 8.37
CA TRP A 253 -9.46 -17.74 9.49
C TRP A 253 -9.21 -19.15 10.05
N GLN A 254 -8.72 -20.09 9.23
CA GLN A 254 -8.35 -21.43 9.70
C GLN A 254 -7.13 -21.38 10.61
N CYS A 255 -6.11 -20.59 10.26
CA CYS A 255 -4.88 -20.42 11.05
C CYS A 255 -5.08 -19.60 12.33
N ALA A 256 -6.17 -18.85 12.43
CA ALA A 256 -6.51 -18.05 13.60
C ALA A 256 -6.97 -18.93 14.77
N ARG A 257 -6.44 -18.71 16.00
CA ARG A 257 -6.96 -19.34 17.21
C ARG A 257 -8.37 -18.80 17.56
N PRO A 258 -9.10 -19.44 18.48
CA PRO A 258 -10.31 -18.82 19.04
C PRO A 258 -10.02 -17.44 19.64
N ASN A 259 -10.96 -16.50 19.43
CA ASN A 259 -10.87 -15.08 19.82
C ASN A 259 -9.70 -14.31 19.20
N ALA A 260 -9.19 -14.75 18.06
CA ALA A 260 -8.15 -14.03 17.31
C ALA A 260 -8.73 -12.86 16.49
N ILE A 261 -7.83 -11.96 16.09
CA ILE A 261 -8.12 -10.90 15.12
C ILE A 261 -7.64 -11.34 13.74
N VAL A 262 -8.52 -11.25 12.74
CA VAL A 262 -8.18 -11.47 11.32
C VAL A 262 -8.38 -10.17 10.58
N THR A 263 -7.26 -9.56 10.15
CA THR A 263 -7.25 -8.30 9.39
C THR A 263 -7.05 -8.60 7.91
N VAL A 264 -8.05 -8.28 7.09
CA VAL A 264 -8.05 -8.49 5.64
C VAL A 264 -7.75 -7.16 4.96
N VAL A 265 -6.56 -7.05 4.38
CA VAL A 265 -6.02 -5.83 3.75
C VAL A 265 -6.09 -5.91 2.24
N ALA A 266 -5.92 -7.12 1.70
CA ALA A 266 -5.82 -7.33 0.26
C ALA A 266 -7.14 -7.06 -0.47
N LEU A 267 -7.01 -6.62 -1.74
CA LEU A 267 -8.13 -6.55 -2.68
C LEU A 267 -8.41 -7.94 -3.26
N TYR A 268 -9.67 -8.33 -3.29
CA TYR A 268 -10.13 -9.57 -3.89
C TYR A 268 -10.94 -9.30 -5.17
N ASP A 269 -10.67 -10.06 -6.21
CA ASP A 269 -11.41 -9.98 -7.48
C ASP A 269 -12.78 -10.69 -7.41
N LYS A 270 -12.96 -11.60 -6.45
CA LYS A 270 -14.16 -12.41 -6.26
C LYS A 270 -14.67 -12.34 -4.83
N ALA A 271 -15.96 -12.54 -4.65
CA ALA A 271 -16.56 -12.67 -3.32
C ALA A 271 -15.91 -13.80 -2.52
N GLN A 272 -15.66 -13.55 -1.24
CA GLN A 272 -15.17 -14.55 -0.29
C GLN A 272 -16.30 -15.01 0.61
N MET A 273 -16.29 -16.29 0.97
CA MET A 273 -17.33 -16.91 1.81
C MET A 273 -16.93 -16.88 3.28
N LEU A 274 -17.86 -16.54 4.15
CA LEU A 274 -17.78 -16.74 5.60
C LEU A 274 -18.55 -18.02 5.94
N PRO A 275 -17.88 -19.18 6.14
CA PRO A 275 -18.55 -20.43 6.47
C PRO A 275 -18.90 -20.45 7.97
N LEU A 276 -19.95 -19.74 8.34
CA LEU A 276 -20.37 -19.56 9.75
C LEU A 276 -20.51 -20.86 10.55
N PRO A 277 -21.01 -21.98 9.98
CA PRO A 277 -21.03 -23.25 10.72
C PRO A 277 -19.64 -23.72 11.18
N ASP A 278 -18.61 -23.57 10.32
CA ASP A 278 -17.26 -24.02 10.61
C ASP A 278 -16.53 -23.06 11.55
N MET A 279 -16.97 -21.81 11.60
CA MET A 279 -16.43 -20.77 12.47
C MET A 279 -17.13 -20.70 13.84
N TYR A 280 -18.21 -21.46 14.02
CA TYR A 280 -18.95 -21.42 15.28
C TYR A 280 -18.05 -21.81 16.46
N GLY A 281 -18.01 -20.95 17.46
CA GLY A 281 -17.18 -21.14 18.65
C GLY A 281 -15.74 -20.59 18.51
N LYS A 282 -15.30 -20.17 17.32
CA LYS A 282 -14.01 -19.46 17.19
C LYS A 282 -14.06 -18.00 17.70
N ASN A 283 -15.23 -17.38 17.70
CA ASN A 283 -15.43 -15.98 18.17
C ASN A 283 -14.43 -14.98 17.56
N LEU A 284 -14.17 -15.08 16.24
CA LEU A 284 -13.19 -14.25 15.55
C LEU A 284 -13.65 -12.80 15.39
N THR A 285 -12.70 -11.87 15.47
CA THR A 285 -12.90 -10.49 15.07
C THR A 285 -12.32 -10.29 13.67
N PHE A 286 -13.17 -9.90 12.71
CA PHE A 286 -12.72 -9.52 11.37
C PHE A 286 -12.62 -8.02 11.25
N LYS A 287 -11.47 -7.54 10.72
CA LYS A 287 -11.24 -6.14 10.34
C LYS A 287 -10.88 -6.11 8.86
N THR A 288 -11.57 -5.27 8.09
CA THR A 288 -11.32 -5.17 6.65
C THR A 288 -11.54 -3.75 6.18
N GLY A 289 -10.85 -3.34 5.14
CA GLY A 289 -11.00 -2.02 4.54
C GLY A 289 -9.80 -1.58 3.73
N GLY A 290 -9.91 -0.39 3.16
CA GLY A 290 -8.77 0.35 2.61
C GLY A 290 -8.08 1.16 3.71
N VAL A 291 -6.83 1.50 3.47
CA VAL A 291 -6.03 2.30 4.41
C VAL A 291 -6.72 3.64 4.71
N ASP A 292 -6.64 4.06 5.97
CA ASP A 292 -6.86 5.45 6.35
C ASP A 292 -5.49 6.12 6.45
N GLY A 293 -5.03 6.72 5.36
CA GLY A 293 -3.65 7.19 5.14
C GLY A 293 -3.30 8.47 5.93
N CYS A 294 -3.56 8.49 7.22
CA CYS A 294 -3.29 9.66 8.07
C CYS A 294 -1.89 9.67 8.70
N ASP A 295 -1.15 8.56 8.65
CA ASP A 295 0.06 8.34 9.44
C ASP A 295 1.36 8.51 8.62
N CYS A 296 1.32 9.17 7.43
CA CYS A 296 2.51 9.33 6.57
C CYS A 296 3.63 10.14 7.22
N GLU A 297 3.32 11.18 7.98
CA GLU A 297 4.34 11.96 8.71
C GLU A 297 5.03 11.11 9.78
N GLU A 298 4.29 10.27 10.50
CA GLU A 298 4.85 9.37 11.51
C GLU A 298 5.77 8.33 10.86
N THR A 299 5.36 7.73 9.74
CA THR A 299 6.20 6.74 9.04
C THR A 299 7.45 7.37 8.44
N LEU A 300 7.39 8.60 7.89
CA LEU A 300 8.57 9.35 7.47
C LEU A 300 9.54 9.61 8.63
N LYS A 301 9.02 9.96 9.81
CA LYS A 301 9.83 10.13 11.01
C LYS A 301 10.52 8.83 11.42
N LEU A 302 9.81 7.71 11.39
CA LEU A 302 10.37 6.39 11.69
C LEU A 302 11.48 5.98 10.71
N ILE A 303 11.35 6.35 9.42
CA ILE A 303 12.41 6.17 8.43
C ILE A 303 13.60 7.07 8.77
N ALA A 304 13.37 8.34 9.07
CA ALA A 304 14.43 9.30 9.44
C ALA A 304 15.20 8.87 10.71
N GLU A 305 14.53 8.19 11.63
CA GLU A 305 15.11 7.62 12.85
C GLU A 305 15.81 6.26 12.61
N GLY A 306 15.79 5.73 11.38
CA GLY A 306 16.35 4.43 11.03
C GLY A 306 15.60 3.22 11.61
N LYS A 307 14.34 3.41 12.02
CA LYS A 307 13.48 2.35 12.57
C LYS A 307 12.71 1.58 11.48
N LEU A 308 12.49 2.20 10.34
CA LEU A 308 11.91 1.60 9.14
C LEU A 308 12.85 1.84 7.95
N ASP A 309 13.04 0.83 7.12
CA ASP A 309 13.76 0.94 5.85
C ASP A 309 12.98 0.24 4.75
N THR A 310 12.50 1.02 3.80
CA THR A 310 11.74 0.53 2.63
C THR A 310 12.59 0.44 1.37
N GLU A 311 13.81 0.96 1.39
CA GLU A 311 14.67 1.02 0.20
C GLU A 311 15.00 -0.36 -0.38
N PRO A 312 15.25 -1.44 0.43
CA PRO A 312 15.51 -2.77 -0.10
C PRO A 312 14.35 -3.37 -0.90
N LEU A 313 13.11 -2.86 -0.72
CA LEU A 313 11.95 -3.32 -1.47
C LEU A 313 11.98 -2.84 -2.92
N ILE A 314 12.69 -1.74 -3.23
CA ILE A 314 12.78 -1.19 -4.58
C ILE A 314 13.88 -1.93 -5.34
N THR A 315 13.53 -3.06 -5.93
CA THR A 315 14.46 -3.98 -6.59
C THR A 315 14.84 -3.55 -8.00
N HIS A 316 13.98 -2.76 -8.67
CA HIS A 316 14.17 -2.34 -10.06
C HIS A 316 13.87 -0.85 -10.24
N ALA A 317 14.44 -0.26 -11.29
CA ALA A 317 14.16 1.11 -11.70
C ALA A 317 14.07 1.19 -13.22
N TYR A 318 13.12 1.98 -13.72
CA TYR A 318 12.89 2.24 -15.13
C TYR A 318 12.58 3.71 -15.36
N PRO A 319 13.03 4.32 -16.47
CA PRO A 319 12.53 5.63 -16.84
C PRO A 319 11.04 5.54 -17.23
N LEU A 320 10.28 6.63 -17.05
CA LEU A 320 8.86 6.70 -17.43
C LEU A 320 8.60 6.28 -18.88
N SER A 321 9.55 6.56 -19.78
CA SER A 321 9.47 6.14 -21.19
C SER A 321 9.47 4.62 -21.41
N GLN A 322 9.89 3.83 -20.42
CA GLN A 322 9.94 2.35 -20.44
C GLN A 322 8.97 1.73 -19.43
N ILE A 323 7.95 2.45 -19.01
CA ILE A 323 7.01 1.98 -17.98
C ILE A 323 6.24 0.72 -18.41
N ASP A 324 6.03 0.51 -19.71
CA ASP A 324 5.41 -0.72 -20.23
C ASP A 324 6.23 -1.96 -19.87
N GLU A 325 7.58 -1.88 -19.95
CA GLU A 325 8.49 -2.96 -19.56
C GLU A 325 8.46 -3.20 -18.04
N ALA A 326 8.37 -2.11 -17.27
CA ALA A 326 8.21 -2.18 -15.81
C ALA A 326 6.93 -2.92 -15.42
N TYR A 327 5.81 -2.62 -16.09
CA TYR A 327 4.54 -3.32 -15.86
C TYR A 327 4.61 -4.80 -16.27
N GLU A 328 5.24 -5.12 -17.41
CA GLU A 328 5.42 -6.51 -17.85
C GLU A 328 6.25 -7.31 -16.85
N LEU A 329 7.36 -6.74 -16.36
CA LEU A 329 8.19 -7.38 -15.33
C LEU A 329 7.38 -7.62 -14.04
N PHE A 330 6.67 -6.60 -13.56
CA PHE A 330 5.94 -6.64 -12.30
C PHE A 330 4.75 -7.61 -12.34
N GLU A 331 3.94 -7.56 -13.40
CA GLU A 331 2.76 -8.41 -13.60
C GLU A 331 3.15 -9.90 -13.67
N ASN A 332 4.27 -10.21 -14.37
CA ASN A 332 4.77 -11.57 -14.51
C ASN A 332 5.68 -12.04 -13.36
N LYS A 333 5.92 -11.20 -12.34
CA LYS A 333 6.75 -11.52 -11.16
C LYS A 333 8.12 -12.08 -11.52
N ARG A 334 8.73 -11.56 -12.58
CA ARG A 334 10.05 -12.03 -13.05
C ARG A 334 11.17 -11.37 -12.27
N ASP A 335 12.37 -11.95 -12.36
CA ASP A 335 13.63 -11.39 -11.88
C ASP A 335 13.61 -10.96 -10.39
N GLY A 336 12.84 -11.66 -9.56
CA GLY A 336 12.75 -11.36 -8.13
C GLY A 336 12.13 -10.01 -7.81
N VAL A 337 11.33 -9.42 -8.71
CA VAL A 337 10.73 -8.11 -8.52
C VAL A 337 9.84 -8.04 -7.27
N ILE A 338 10.08 -7.01 -6.44
CA ILE A 338 9.21 -6.65 -5.32
C ILE A 338 8.52 -5.32 -5.63
N LYS A 339 9.29 -4.24 -5.80
CA LYS A 339 8.80 -2.92 -6.20
C LYS A 339 9.69 -2.34 -7.29
N ILE A 340 9.08 -1.51 -8.12
CA ILE A 340 9.76 -0.82 -9.23
C ILE A 340 9.64 0.69 -9.01
N ALA A 341 10.76 1.40 -9.01
CA ALA A 341 10.78 2.84 -9.11
C ALA A 341 10.67 3.23 -10.60
N VAL A 342 9.83 4.22 -10.89
CA VAL A 342 9.70 4.82 -12.23
C VAL A 342 10.21 6.26 -12.15
N GLU A 343 11.30 6.56 -12.86
CA GLU A 343 11.91 7.88 -12.95
C GLU A 343 11.12 8.76 -13.94
N CYS A 344 10.53 9.87 -13.45
CA CYS A 344 9.61 10.73 -14.20
C CYS A 344 10.25 12.04 -14.68
#